data_c7b93dbab590cc841dcebc39fa439569
#
_entry.id   c7b93dbab590cc841dcebc39fa439569
#
_cell.length_a   1.000
_cell.length_b   1.000
_cell.length_c   1.000
_cell.angle_alpha   90.00
_cell.angle_beta   90.00
_cell.angle_gamma   90.00
#
_symmetry.space_group_name_H-M   'P 1'
#
loop_
_entity.id
_entity.type
_entity.pdbx_description
1 polymer ?
#
loop_
_entity_poly.entity_id
_entity_poly.type
_entity_poly.pdbx_seq_one_letter_code
_entity_poly.pdbx_strand_id
1 'polypeptide(L)' 'IIKDDPTGNATIEGETKVQAIGSTLHIYLPKAETISVYTLSGLLYEQQDVSAGSTQIHLSKGMYLVKIGEGTYKIVIR' A
#
# COMPACT_ATOMS: atom_id res chain seq x y z
N ILE A 1 7.60 0.18 17.29
CA ILE A 1 7.65 -0.22 16.87
C ILE A 1 7.32 -0.39 16.59
N ILE A 2 7.29 -0.12 16.96
CA ILE A 2 7.28 -0.49 16.65
C ILE A 2 6.67 -0.65 16.42
N LYS A 3 6.65 -0.52 16.86
CA LYS A 3 6.46 -0.82 16.62
C LYS A 3 5.92 -0.56 16.51
N ASP A 4 5.94 -0.02 16.95
CA ASP A 4 5.84 0.09 16.73
C ASP A 4 5.78 0.64 16.71
N ASP A 5 6.00 1.13 17.12
CA ASP A 5 6.35 1.43 17.03
C ASP A 5 6.32 2.03 17.01
N PRO A 6 6.47 2.35 17.37
CA PRO A 6 6.76 2.71 17.29
C PRO A 6 7.04 3.14 17.05
N THR A 7 7.32 3.60 17.40
CA THR A 7 7.89 3.74 16.92
C THR A 7 8.32 3.83 16.40
N GLY A 8 8.51 4.20 16.56
CA GLY A 8 9.01 4.12 15.99
C GLY A 8 9.45 4.32 15.39
N ASN A 9 9.51 4.79 15.52
CA ASN A 9 9.94 4.74 14.74
C ASN A 9 10.70 4.80 13.96
N ALA A 10 10.83 4.91 14.80
CA ALA A 10 11.84 5.24 13.79
C ALA A 10 11.55 4.51 12.49
N THR A 11 11.65 5.24 11.41
CA THR A 11 11.46 4.62 10.12
C THR A 11 12.70 3.83 9.76
N ILE A 12 12.52 2.57 9.41
CA ILE A 12 13.61 1.74 8.93
C ILE A 12 13.75 1.94 7.45
N GLU A 13 14.96 2.24 7.00
CA GLU A 13 15.22 2.38 5.57
C GLU A 13 14.82 1.11 4.85
N GLY A 14 14.16 1.28 3.70
CA GLY A 14 13.74 0.14 2.91
C GLY A 14 12.40 -0.42 3.28
N GLU A 15 11.70 0.24 4.18
CA GLU A 15 10.38 -0.22 4.60
C GLU A 15 9.31 0.22 3.61
N THR A 16 8.41 -0.71 3.28
CA THR A 16 7.25 -0.40 2.44
C THR A 16 6.26 0.44 3.24
N LYS A 17 5.76 1.49 2.62
CA LYS A 17 4.77 2.37 3.25
C LYS A 17 3.55 2.48 2.38
N VAL A 18 2.37 2.41 3.00
CA VAL A 18 1.09 2.49 2.29
C VAL A 18 0.20 3.45 3.05
N GLN A 19 -0.33 4.45 2.34
CA GLN A 19 -1.16 5.47 2.97
C GLN A 19 -2.23 5.93 2.01
N ALA A 20 -3.46 6.07 2.51
CA ALA A 20 -4.57 6.59 1.71
C ALA A 20 -4.81 8.04 2.08
N ILE A 21 -4.80 8.92 1.09
CA ILE A 21 -5.06 10.34 1.27
C ILE A 21 -6.11 10.72 0.25
N GLY A 22 -7.31 11.08 0.74
CA GLY A 22 -8.43 11.33 -0.17
C GLY A 22 -8.73 10.08 -0.97
N SER A 23 -8.81 10.20 -2.28
CA SER A 23 -9.09 9.06 -3.15
C SER A 23 -7.80 8.54 -3.79
N THR A 24 -6.65 8.91 -3.25
CA THR A 24 -5.36 8.49 -3.79
C THR A 24 -4.64 7.61 -2.79
N LEU A 25 -4.16 6.47 -3.27
CA LEU A 25 -3.34 5.57 -2.49
C LEU A 25 -1.89 5.90 -2.78
N HIS A 26 -1.14 6.25 -1.73
CA HIS A 26 0.27 6.58 -1.84
C HIS A 26 1.07 5.41 -1.33
N ILE A 27 1.97 4.90 -2.15
CA ILE A 27 2.78 3.74 -1.80
C ILE A 27 4.25 4.06 -2.02
N TYR A 28 5.05 3.75 -1.03
CA TYR A 28 6.50 3.84 -1.15
C TYR A 28 7.08 2.43 -1.11
N LEU A 29 7.90 2.11 -2.10
CA LEU A 29 8.53 0.80 -2.19
C LEU A 29 10.04 0.94 -2.13
N PRO A 30 10.71 0.15 -1.28
CA PRO A 30 12.17 0.17 -1.23
C PRO A 30 12.79 -0.52 -2.43
N LYS A 31 12.03 -1.36 -3.12
CA LYS A 31 12.51 -2.07 -4.30
C LYS A 31 11.34 -2.30 -5.24
N ALA A 32 11.63 -2.69 -6.47
CA ALA A 32 10.57 -2.96 -7.44
C ALA A 32 9.71 -4.13 -6.97
N GLU A 33 8.40 -3.96 -7.07
CA GLU A 33 7.45 -5.00 -6.65
C GLU A 33 6.18 -4.89 -7.47
N THR A 34 5.37 -5.95 -7.40
CA THR A 34 4.05 -5.95 -8.00
C THR A 34 3.04 -5.54 -6.94
N ILE A 35 2.20 -4.56 -7.29
CA ILE A 35 1.12 -4.11 -6.42
C ILE A 35 -0.19 -4.68 -6.96
N SER A 36 -0.90 -5.41 -6.12
CA SER A 36 -2.20 -5.98 -6.48
C SER A 36 -3.26 -5.40 -5.55
N VAL A 37 -4.32 -4.84 -6.13
CA VAL A 37 -5.42 -4.24 -5.37
C VAL A 37 -6.65 -5.11 -5.56
N TYR A 38 -7.21 -5.56 -4.45
CA TYR A 38 -8.40 -6.41 -4.45
C TYR A 38 -9.56 -5.71 -3.76
N THR A 39 -10.78 -6.00 -4.22
CA THR A 39 -11.96 -5.58 -3.48
C THR A 39 -12.11 -6.47 -2.25
N LEU A 40 -12.99 -6.08 -1.33
CA LEU A 40 -13.21 -6.90 -0.14
C LEU A 40 -13.77 -8.28 -0.49
N SER A 41 -14.45 -8.40 -1.62
CA SER A 41 -14.97 -9.71 -2.05
C SER A 41 -13.89 -10.60 -2.65
N GLY A 42 -12.67 -10.10 -2.77
CA GLY A 42 -11.56 -10.90 -3.26
C GLY A 42 -11.30 -10.79 -4.75
N LEU A 43 -12.02 -9.90 -5.44
CA LEU A 43 -11.81 -9.72 -6.87
C LEU A 43 -10.64 -8.78 -7.12
N LEU A 44 -9.80 -9.14 -8.07
CA LEU A 44 -8.68 -8.29 -8.45
C LEU A 44 -9.21 -7.05 -9.14
N TYR A 45 -8.92 -5.89 -8.57
CA TYR A 45 -9.35 -4.62 -9.10
C TYR A 45 -8.30 -4.01 -10.04
N GLU A 46 -7.05 -4.06 -9.60
CA GLU A 46 -5.96 -3.50 -10.37
C GLU A 46 -4.66 -4.17 -9.97
N GLN A 47 -3.75 -4.33 -10.93
CA GLN A 47 -2.45 -4.91 -10.66
C GLN A 47 -1.43 -4.22 -11.55
N GLN A 48 -0.29 -3.86 -11.00
CA GLN A 48 0.77 -3.24 -11.78
C GLN A 48 2.13 -3.52 -11.18
N ASP A 49 3.12 -3.59 -12.04
CA ASP A 49 4.50 -3.70 -11.62
C ASP A 49 5.06 -2.31 -11.52
N VAL A 50 5.68 -1.99 -10.39
CA VAL A 50 6.22 -0.65 -10.17
C VAL A 50 7.66 -0.73 -9.74
N SER A 51 8.41 0.32 -10.10
CA SER A 51 9.80 0.44 -9.70
C SER A 51 9.88 0.92 -8.25
N ALA A 52 11.06 0.82 -7.67
CA ALA A 52 11.31 1.38 -6.36
C ALA A 52 10.97 2.87 -6.36
N GLY A 53 10.48 3.37 -5.24
CA GLY A 53 10.14 4.77 -5.08
C GLY A 53 8.67 4.95 -4.75
N SER A 54 8.16 6.14 -5.02
CA SER A 54 6.78 6.50 -4.69
C SER A 54 5.86 6.26 -5.88
N THR A 55 4.69 5.73 -5.58
CA THR A 55 3.67 5.43 -6.59
C THR A 55 2.33 5.90 -6.06
N GLN A 56 1.47 6.39 -6.95
CA GLN A 56 0.13 6.82 -6.58
C GLN A 56 -0.89 6.08 -7.42
N ILE A 57 -1.96 5.63 -6.76
CA ILE A 57 -3.04 4.91 -7.42
C ILE A 57 -4.35 5.56 -7.01
N HIS A 58 -5.16 5.96 -7.99
CA HIS A 58 -6.48 6.52 -7.71
C HIS A 58 -7.47 5.39 -7.57
N LEU A 59 -8.27 5.43 -6.50
CA LEU A 59 -9.27 4.41 -6.24
C LEU A 59 -10.60 5.07 -5.94
N SER A 60 -11.67 4.43 -6.37
CA SER A 60 -13.01 4.89 -6.04
C SER A 60 -13.26 4.66 -4.56
N LYS A 61 -14.25 5.38 -4.02
CA LYS A 61 -14.66 5.22 -2.64
C LYS A 61 -14.93 3.75 -2.33
N GLY A 62 -14.43 3.27 -1.22
CA GLY A 62 -14.65 1.89 -0.82
C GLY A 62 -13.50 1.32 -0.02
N MET A 63 -13.56 0.03 0.25
CA MET A 63 -12.54 -0.68 1.01
C MET A 63 -11.81 -1.64 0.09
N TYR A 64 -10.50 -1.71 0.26
CA TYR A 64 -9.65 -2.51 -0.62
C TYR A 64 -8.59 -3.25 0.18
N LEU A 65 -8.10 -4.34 -0.40
CA LEU A 65 -6.95 -5.04 0.12
C LEU A 65 -5.83 -4.86 -0.89
N VAL A 66 -4.71 -4.34 -0.43
CA VAL A 66 -3.56 -4.08 -1.29
C VAL A 66 -2.48 -5.07 -0.92
N LYS A 67 -2.05 -5.86 -1.89
CA LYS A 67 -1.00 -6.85 -1.67
C LYS A 67 0.27 -6.40 -2.34
N ILE A 68 1.34 -6.31 -1.57
CA ILE A 68 2.65 -5.91 -2.07
C ILE A 68 3.65 -6.93 -1.55
N GLY A 69 4.26 -7.69 -2.46
CA GLY A 69 5.15 -8.74 -2.05
C GLY A 69 4.43 -9.72 -1.15
N GLU A 70 4.90 -9.87 0.07
CA GLU A 70 4.28 -10.78 1.05
C GLU A 70 3.36 -10.05 2.02
N GLY A 71 3.24 -8.73 1.90
CA GLY A 71 2.42 -7.95 2.81
C GLY A 71 1.04 -7.67 2.25
N THR A 72 0.06 -7.61 3.13
CA THR A 72 -1.30 -7.27 2.74
C THR A 72 -1.76 -6.11 3.62
N TYR A 73 -2.33 -5.09 2.98
CA TYR A 73 -2.74 -3.87 3.67
C TYR A 73 -4.21 -3.61 3.40
N LYS A 74 -4.96 -3.28 4.44
CA LYS A 74 -6.37 -2.94 4.31
C LYS A 74 -6.49 -1.43 4.19
N ILE A 75 -7.13 -0.97 3.12
CA ILE A 75 -7.24 0.45 2.79
C ILE A 75 -8.69 0.87 2.71
N VAL A 76 -9.00 2.04 3.25
CA VAL A 76 -10.33 2.63 3.14
C VAL A 76 -10.21 3.94 2.39
N ILE A 77 -10.95 4.05 1.29
CA ILE A 77 -11.01 5.28 0.48
C ILE A 77 -12.35 5.93 0.75
N ARG A 78 -12.33 7.15 1.22
CA ARG A 78 -13.53 7.88 1.61
C ARG A 78 -13.93 8.95 0.63
#